data_f553b2806bbfb7343bf05ff0352c5882
#
_entry.id   f553b2806bbfb7343bf05ff0352c5882
#
_cell.length_a   1.000
_cell.length_b   1.000
_cell.length_c   1.000
_cell.angle_alpha   90.00
_cell.angle_beta   90.00
_cell.angle_gamma   90.00
#
_symmetry.space_group_name_H-M   'P 1'
#
loop_
_entity.id
_entity.type
_entity.pdbx_description
1 polymer ?
#
loop_
_entity_poly.entity_id
_entity_poly.type
_entity_poly.pdbx_seq_one_letter_code
_entity_poly.pdbx_strand_id
1 'polypeptide(L)'
;MKIAICGKMCSGKSTLANYIMSNYPGYQKYSFAQKVKELCSELFDMKGKDRPLLINFANKMRDIDENVWVNQLLKQTSGKTNCIIDDVRYQNEVDALIEDGWSFIQLNVSNELQKKRIMELYPDNYQLHFNSMNHISERNEFVFPEGYPQRVLDTCESNYHKNIQEIKSFTNNN
;
A
#
# COMPACT_ATOMS: atom_id res chain seq x y z
N MET A 1 -8.70 -9.75 -11.36
CA MET A 1 -7.54 -10.02 -10.45
C MET A 1 -7.48 -8.98 -9.35
N LYS A 2 -7.16 -9.37 -8.11
CA LYS A 2 -6.93 -8.48 -6.98
C LYS A 2 -5.43 -8.24 -6.83
N ILE A 3 -4.97 -6.98 -6.73
CA ILE A 3 -3.54 -6.60 -6.70
C ILE A 3 -3.23 -5.83 -5.42
N ALA A 4 -2.28 -6.31 -4.64
CA ALA A 4 -1.70 -5.62 -3.49
C ALA A 4 -0.32 -5.08 -3.86
N ILE A 5 -0.12 -3.77 -3.72
CA ILE A 5 1.15 -3.10 -3.99
C ILE A 5 1.77 -2.72 -2.65
N CYS A 6 2.92 -3.30 -2.33
CA CYS A 6 3.70 -3.00 -1.14
C CYS A 6 5.05 -2.37 -1.48
N GLY A 7 5.66 -1.73 -0.52
CA GLY A 7 6.91 -0.99 -0.69
C GLY A 7 7.03 0.15 0.31
N LYS A 8 8.24 0.62 0.55
CA LYS A 8 8.54 1.73 1.46
C LYS A 8 7.82 3.03 1.04
N MET A 9 7.76 4.01 1.94
CA MET A 9 7.29 5.36 1.59
C MET A 9 8.08 5.90 0.39
N CYS A 10 7.41 6.61 -0.51
CA CYS A 10 7.99 7.17 -1.75
C CYS A 10 8.59 6.14 -2.72
N SER A 11 8.24 4.84 -2.60
CA SER A 11 8.66 3.81 -3.57
C SER A 11 7.89 3.86 -4.89
N GLY A 12 6.81 4.65 -5.01
CA GLY A 12 6.02 4.75 -6.23
C GLY A 12 4.72 3.93 -6.24
N LYS A 13 4.28 3.37 -5.10
CA LYS A 13 3.06 2.56 -5.01
C LYS A 13 1.83 3.21 -5.63
N SER A 14 1.55 4.44 -5.23
CA SER A 14 0.37 5.16 -5.74
C SER A 14 0.49 5.51 -7.22
N THR A 15 1.72 5.78 -7.70
CA THR A 15 2.00 5.99 -9.13
C THR A 15 1.67 4.73 -9.93
N LEU A 16 2.11 3.56 -9.44
CA LEU A 16 1.81 2.28 -10.06
C LEU A 16 0.32 1.94 -10.03
N ALA A 17 -0.34 2.14 -8.88
CA ALA A 17 -1.78 1.93 -8.75
C ALA A 17 -2.57 2.78 -9.75
N ASN A 18 -2.22 4.07 -9.87
CA ASN A 18 -2.84 4.99 -10.82
C ASN A 18 -2.56 4.56 -12.28
N TYR A 19 -1.33 4.11 -12.58
CA TYR A 19 -0.99 3.58 -13.90
C TYR A 19 -1.88 2.38 -14.27
N ILE A 20 -2.04 1.41 -13.36
CA ILE A 20 -2.89 0.24 -13.59
C ILE A 20 -4.33 0.66 -13.83
N MET A 21 -4.90 1.51 -12.98
CA MET A 21 -6.28 1.99 -13.14
C MET A 21 -6.52 2.74 -14.46
N SER A 22 -5.52 3.52 -14.91
CA SER A 22 -5.63 4.29 -16.15
C SER A 22 -5.51 3.44 -17.42
N ASN A 23 -4.76 2.33 -17.37
CA ASN A 23 -4.49 1.49 -18.55
C ASN A 23 -5.34 0.21 -18.59
N TYR A 24 -5.96 -0.17 -17.48
CA TYR A 24 -6.80 -1.37 -17.37
C TYR A 24 -8.16 -1.00 -16.78
N PRO A 25 -9.15 -0.68 -17.63
CA PRO A 25 -10.49 -0.28 -17.17
C PRO A 25 -11.14 -1.33 -16.27
N GLY A 26 -11.83 -0.85 -15.25
CA GLY A 26 -12.54 -1.71 -14.28
C GLY A 26 -11.80 -1.93 -12.97
N TYR A 27 -10.51 -1.62 -12.86
CA TYR A 27 -9.82 -1.63 -11.58
C TYR A 27 -10.30 -0.50 -10.67
N GLN A 28 -10.54 -0.84 -9.40
CA GLN A 28 -10.92 0.10 -8.35
C GLN A 28 -9.92 0.04 -7.20
N LYS A 29 -9.55 1.21 -6.67
CA LYS A 29 -8.65 1.32 -5.54
C LYS A 29 -9.39 1.23 -4.22
N TYR A 30 -8.86 0.42 -3.31
CA TYR A 30 -9.28 0.26 -1.92
C TYR A 30 -8.10 0.58 -1.00
N SER A 31 -8.36 0.77 0.29
CA SER A 31 -7.32 1.16 1.24
C SER A 31 -7.73 0.74 2.65
N PHE A 32 -6.80 0.14 3.40
CA PHE A 32 -6.98 -0.12 4.83
C PHE A 32 -7.27 1.17 5.61
N ALA A 33 -6.59 2.26 5.23
CA ALA A 33 -6.75 3.55 5.90
C ALA A 33 -8.04 4.30 5.54
N GLN A 34 -8.79 3.87 4.53
CA GLN A 34 -10.00 4.60 4.11
C GLN A 34 -11.04 4.63 5.22
N LYS A 35 -11.38 3.47 5.79
CA LYS A 35 -12.39 3.39 6.86
C LYS A 35 -11.96 4.10 8.14
N VAL A 36 -10.65 4.09 8.44
CA VAL A 36 -10.07 4.87 9.53
C VAL A 36 -10.36 6.36 9.34
N LYS A 37 -10.12 6.89 8.13
CA LYS A 37 -10.36 8.31 7.82
C LYS A 37 -11.84 8.67 7.89
N GLU A 38 -12.71 7.82 7.35
CA GLU A 38 -14.16 8.00 7.39
C GLU A 38 -14.64 8.12 8.84
N LEU A 39 -14.25 7.16 9.70
CA LEU A 39 -14.65 7.14 11.10
C LEU A 39 -14.03 8.31 11.89
N CYS A 40 -12.78 8.67 11.64
CA CYS A 40 -12.20 9.85 12.29
C CYS A 40 -12.89 11.15 11.87
N SER A 41 -13.30 11.28 10.61
CA SER A 41 -14.07 12.44 10.16
C SER A 41 -15.46 12.49 10.78
N GLU A 42 -16.11 11.33 10.93
CA GLU A 42 -17.44 11.21 11.51
C GLU A 42 -17.44 11.46 13.02
N LEU A 43 -16.50 10.84 13.75
CA LEU A 43 -16.48 10.83 15.22
C LEU A 43 -15.79 12.06 15.84
N PHE A 44 -14.81 12.64 15.14
CA PHE A 44 -13.95 13.72 15.67
C PHE A 44 -14.00 14.99 14.81
N ASP A 45 -14.93 15.10 13.87
CA ASP A 45 -15.07 16.25 12.95
C ASP A 45 -13.74 16.62 12.26
N MET A 46 -12.95 15.61 11.86
CA MET A 46 -11.64 15.78 11.24
C MET A 46 -11.79 16.40 9.84
N LYS A 47 -11.43 17.69 9.70
CA LYS A 47 -11.57 18.47 8.44
C LYS A 47 -10.39 18.36 7.49
N GLY A 48 -9.35 17.67 7.88
CA GLY A 48 -8.12 17.49 7.08
C GLY A 48 -7.38 16.26 7.52
N LYS A 49 -6.16 16.06 7.00
CA LYS A 49 -5.37 14.87 7.37
C LYS A 49 -4.64 15.09 8.70
N ASP A 50 -5.26 14.66 9.79
CA ASP A 50 -4.65 14.58 11.11
C ASP A 50 -3.98 13.21 11.31
N ARG A 51 -2.66 13.14 11.03
CA ARG A 51 -1.89 11.89 11.15
C ARG A 51 -1.86 11.33 12.57
N PRO A 52 -1.57 12.10 13.64
CA PRO A 52 -1.61 11.64 15.02
C PRO A 52 -2.95 11.01 15.40
N LEU A 53 -4.06 11.66 15.08
CA LEU A 53 -5.39 11.13 15.34
C LEU A 53 -5.63 9.80 14.60
N LEU A 54 -5.33 9.75 13.29
CA LEU A 54 -5.53 8.56 12.47
C LEU A 54 -4.73 7.36 13.00
N ILE A 55 -3.45 7.57 13.38
CA ILE A 55 -2.59 6.52 13.91
C ILE A 55 -3.10 6.04 15.27
N ASN A 56 -3.42 6.96 16.17
CA ASN A 56 -3.92 6.63 17.51
C ASN A 56 -5.23 5.85 17.42
N PHE A 57 -6.20 6.34 16.66
CA PHE A 57 -7.48 5.68 16.45
C PHE A 57 -7.31 4.29 15.84
N ALA A 58 -6.52 4.18 14.76
CA ALA A 58 -6.28 2.90 14.10
C ALA A 58 -5.64 1.87 15.05
N ASN A 59 -4.69 2.30 15.90
CA ASN A 59 -4.02 1.41 16.85
C ASN A 59 -4.98 1.00 17.98
N LYS A 60 -5.76 1.93 18.53
CA LYS A 60 -6.75 1.60 19.57
C LYS A 60 -7.80 0.59 19.10
N MET A 61 -8.19 0.67 17.85
CA MET A 61 -9.10 -0.33 17.27
C MET A 61 -8.41 -1.68 17.08
N ARG A 62 -7.10 -1.71 16.74
CA ARG A 62 -6.31 -2.95 16.69
C ARG A 62 -6.07 -3.56 18.08
N ASP A 63 -6.00 -2.74 19.13
CA ASP A 63 -5.92 -3.24 20.50
C ASP A 63 -7.18 -4.06 20.89
N ILE A 64 -8.33 -3.78 20.27
CA ILE A 64 -9.59 -4.52 20.47
C ILE A 64 -9.64 -5.76 19.55
N ASP A 65 -9.33 -5.59 18.27
CA ASP A 65 -9.26 -6.65 17.27
C ASP A 65 -8.14 -6.31 16.27
N GLU A 66 -7.04 -7.06 16.29
CA GLU A 66 -5.88 -6.83 15.40
C GLU A 66 -6.24 -6.87 13.93
N ASN A 67 -7.28 -7.63 13.56
CA ASN A 67 -7.76 -7.81 12.20
C ASN A 67 -8.92 -6.88 11.81
N VAL A 68 -9.29 -5.92 12.64
CA VAL A 68 -10.45 -5.04 12.39
C VAL A 68 -10.41 -4.37 11.02
N TRP A 69 -9.25 -3.87 10.60
CA TRP A 69 -9.09 -3.19 9.31
C TRP A 69 -8.99 -4.17 8.14
N VAL A 70 -8.38 -5.33 8.37
CA VAL A 70 -8.35 -6.46 7.44
C VAL A 70 -9.77 -6.91 7.13
N ASN A 71 -10.56 -7.19 8.16
CA ASN A 71 -11.94 -7.62 8.03
C ASN A 71 -12.80 -6.59 7.28
N GLN A 72 -12.57 -5.30 7.53
CA GLN A 72 -13.25 -4.22 6.80
C GLN A 72 -12.87 -4.18 5.32
N LEU A 73 -11.60 -4.33 4.98
CA LEU A 73 -11.16 -4.35 3.59
C LEU A 73 -11.72 -5.57 2.85
N LEU A 74 -11.59 -6.77 3.42
CA LEU A 74 -12.10 -8.00 2.82
C LEU A 74 -13.62 -7.95 2.59
N LYS A 75 -14.38 -7.37 3.53
CA LYS A 75 -15.82 -7.13 3.35
C LYS A 75 -16.11 -6.19 2.19
N GLN A 76 -15.32 -5.12 2.01
CA GLN A 76 -15.49 -4.16 0.92
C GLN A 76 -15.15 -4.75 -0.45
N THR A 77 -14.20 -5.71 -0.50
CA THR A 77 -13.69 -6.33 -1.75
C THR A 77 -14.30 -7.70 -2.04
N SER A 78 -15.19 -8.18 -1.16
CA SER A 78 -15.91 -9.45 -1.35
C SER A 78 -16.70 -9.44 -2.65
N GLY A 79 -16.59 -10.52 -3.44
CA GLY A 79 -17.25 -10.67 -4.73
C GLY A 79 -16.74 -9.74 -5.85
N LYS A 80 -15.74 -8.90 -5.58
CA LYS A 80 -15.13 -8.02 -6.59
C LYS A 80 -13.88 -8.67 -7.17
N THR A 81 -13.61 -8.39 -8.44
CA THR A 81 -12.48 -8.99 -9.18
C THR A 81 -11.31 -8.02 -9.35
N ASN A 82 -11.55 -6.81 -9.81
CA ASN A 82 -10.50 -5.87 -10.18
C ASN A 82 -10.25 -4.85 -9.07
N CYS A 83 -9.55 -5.29 -8.01
CA CYS A 83 -9.23 -4.47 -6.84
C CYS A 83 -7.74 -4.16 -6.78
N ILE A 84 -7.40 -2.95 -6.36
CA ILE A 84 -6.01 -2.54 -6.07
C ILE A 84 -5.95 -1.95 -4.66
N ILE A 85 -4.91 -2.32 -3.91
CA ILE A 85 -4.50 -1.66 -2.65
C ILE A 85 -3.02 -1.30 -2.71
N ASP A 86 -2.66 -0.16 -2.11
CA ASP A 86 -1.28 0.34 -2.10
C ASP A 86 -0.81 0.81 -0.71
N ASP A 87 -1.52 0.39 0.34
CA ASP A 87 -1.25 0.79 1.72
C ASP A 87 -1.06 -0.38 2.70
N VAL A 88 -0.63 -1.55 2.20
CA VAL A 88 -0.25 -2.71 3.02
C VAL A 88 0.94 -2.35 3.92
N ARG A 89 0.86 -2.66 5.23
CA ARG A 89 1.86 -2.27 6.22
C ARG A 89 2.22 -3.31 7.25
N TYR A 90 1.36 -4.31 7.48
CA TYR A 90 1.51 -5.31 8.53
C TYR A 90 1.44 -6.73 7.96
N GLN A 91 2.10 -7.68 8.63
CA GLN A 91 2.13 -9.07 8.19
C GLN A 91 0.74 -9.71 8.17
N ASN A 92 -0.09 -9.46 9.18
CA ASN A 92 -1.47 -9.97 9.20
C ASN A 92 -2.32 -9.48 8.02
N GLU A 93 -2.03 -8.27 7.50
CA GLU A 93 -2.66 -7.77 6.28
C GLU A 93 -2.22 -8.60 5.06
N VAL A 94 -0.92 -8.91 4.97
CA VAL A 94 -0.36 -9.75 3.90
C VAL A 94 -0.96 -11.16 3.95
N ASP A 95 -0.98 -11.78 5.12
CA ASP A 95 -1.46 -13.15 5.31
C ASP A 95 -2.93 -13.28 4.88
N ALA A 96 -3.77 -12.36 5.34
CA ALA A 96 -5.19 -12.35 4.99
C ALA A 96 -5.45 -12.07 3.50
N LEU A 97 -4.64 -11.23 2.87
CA LEU A 97 -4.73 -10.97 1.44
C LEU A 97 -4.28 -12.17 0.61
N ILE A 98 -3.27 -12.91 1.07
CA ILE A 98 -2.85 -14.17 0.43
C ILE A 98 -4.01 -15.18 0.47
N GLU A 99 -4.65 -15.35 1.62
CA GLU A 99 -5.80 -16.25 1.80
C GLU A 99 -7.00 -15.85 0.92
N ASP A 100 -7.21 -14.54 0.70
CA ASP A 100 -8.28 -14.01 -0.18
C ASP A 100 -7.86 -13.97 -1.67
N GLY A 101 -6.72 -14.57 -2.04
CA GLY A 101 -6.26 -14.75 -3.43
C GLY A 101 -5.75 -13.47 -4.10
N TRP A 102 -5.22 -12.53 -3.34
CA TRP A 102 -4.56 -11.35 -3.90
C TRP A 102 -3.19 -11.69 -4.45
N SER A 103 -2.80 -11.02 -5.52
CA SER A 103 -1.45 -11.09 -6.09
C SER A 103 -0.63 -9.88 -5.64
N PHE A 104 0.65 -10.08 -5.35
CA PHE A 104 1.51 -9.02 -4.79
C PHE A 104 2.50 -8.45 -5.80
N ILE A 105 2.66 -7.13 -5.76
CA ILE A 105 3.75 -6.39 -6.42
C ILE A 105 4.51 -5.64 -5.34
N GLN A 106 5.77 -6.01 -5.12
CA GLN A 106 6.66 -5.35 -4.17
C GLN A 106 7.56 -4.35 -4.89
N LEU A 107 7.54 -3.10 -4.45
CA LEU A 107 8.38 -2.04 -5.00
C LEU A 107 9.60 -1.82 -4.11
N ASN A 108 10.79 -2.07 -4.66
CA ASN A 108 12.04 -1.75 -4.03
C ASN A 108 12.50 -0.35 -4.46
N VAL A 109 13.01 0.41 -3.50
CA VAL A 109 13.62 1.71 -3.71
C VAL A 109 14.91 1.80 -2.89
N SER A 110 16.02 2.29 -3.47
CA SER A 110 17.23 2.52 -2.71
C SER A 110 17.04 3.64 -1.67
N ASN A 111 17.79 3.59 -0.59
CA ASN A 111 17.68 4.61 0.47
C ASN A 111 17.99 6.01 -0.06
N GLU A 112 18.94 6.14 -0.99
CA GLU A 112 19.32 7.41 -1.61
C GLU A 112 18.16 7.97 -2.43
N LEU A 113 17.57 7.15 -3.29
CA LEU A 113 16.44 7.55 -4.14
C LEU A 113 15.20 7.86 -3.29
N GLN A 114 14.96 7.07 -2.23
CA GLN A 114 13.87 7.32 -1.30
C GLN A 114 14.00 8.68 -0.62
N LYS A 115 15.20 9.00 -0.09
CA LYS A 115 15.47 10.30 0.53
C LYS A 115 15.32 11.45 -0.45
N LYS A 116 15.84 11.32 -1.68
CA LYS A 116 15.67 12.31 -2.75
C LYS A 116 14.18 12.59 -2.99
N ARG A 117 13.38 11.56 -3.21
CA ARG A 117 11.93 11.69 -3.44
C ARG A 117 11.19 12.29 -2.25
N ILE A 118 11.59 11.97 -1.01
CA ILE A 118 11.01 12.57 0.19
C ILE A 118 11.28 14.07 0.22
N MET A 119 12.51 14.52 -0.06
CA MET A 119 12.83 15.95 -0.10
C MET A 119 12.07 16.69 -1.20
N GLU A 120 11.89 16.08 -2.37
CA GLU A 120 11.14 16.65 -3.48
C GLU A 120 9.64 16.78 -3.18
N LEU A 121 9.04 15.76 -2.54
CA LEU A 121 7.61 15.72 -2.26
C LEU A 121 7.19 16.47 -0.99
N TYR A 122 8.12 16.63 -0.04
CA TYR A 122 7.87 17.22 1.28
C TYR A 122 8.96 18.23 1.67
N PRO A 123 9.21 19.28 0.87
CA PRO A 123 10.33 20.21 1.08
C PRO A 123 10.30 20.87 2.46
N ASP A 124 9.11 21.16 2.99
CA ASP A 124 8.97 21.89 4.26
C ASP A 124 9.08 20.99 5.50
N ASN A 125 8.93 19.67 5.35
CA ASN A 125 8.85 18.75 6.50
C ASN A 125 9.53 17.39 6.26
N TYR A 126 10.48 17.30 5.32
CA TYR A 126 11.18 16.06 4.97
C TYR A 126 11.84 15.37 6.16
N GLN A 127 12.33 16.13 7.16
CA GLN A 127 12.97 15.58 8.35
C GLN A 127 12.02 14.72 9.19
N LEU A 128 10.75 15.11 9.30
CA LEU A 128 9.72 14.30 9.97
C LEU A 128 9.52 12.95 9.27
N HIS A 129 9.59 12.96 7.93
CA HIS A 129 9.49 11.75 7.13
C HIS A 129 10.75 10.87 7.26
N PHE A 130 11.94 11.45 7.35
CA PHE A 130 13.18 10.70 7.62
C PHE A 130 13.14 9.98 8.96
N ASN A 131 12.65 10.64 10.01
CA ASN A 131 12.48 10.04 11.33
C ASN A 131 11.52 8.85 11.30
N SER A 132 10.51 8.88 10.43
CA SER A 132 9.54 7.79 10.30
C SER A 132 10.00 6.63 9.41
N MET A 133 11.08 6.76 8.64
CA MET A 133 11.59 5.68 7.76
C MET A 133 11.94 4.38 8.51
N ASN A 134 12.35 4.48 9.78
CA ASN A 134 12.71 3.35 10.62
C ASN A 134 11.52 2.75 11.39
N HIS A 135 10.33 3.33 11.26
CA HIS A 135 9.15 2.81 11.92
C HIS A 135 8.77 1.44 11.34
N ILE A 136 8.26 0.54 12.19
CA ILE A 136 7.92 -0.83 11.79
C ILE A 136 6.99 -0.88 10.56
N SER A 137 6.04 0.03 10.47
CA SER A 137 5.11 0.12 9.33
C SER A 137 5.75 0.58 8.01
N GLU A 138 7.02 0.98 8.03
CA GLU A 138 7.77 1.40 6.84
C GLU A 138 8.87 0.42 6.45
N ARG A 139 9.13 -0.65 7.24
CA ARG A 139 10.18 -1.64 6.94
C ARG A 139 9.87 -2.45 5.70
N ASN A 140 8.59 -2.79 5.47
CA ASN A 140 8.14 -3.63 4.34
C ASN A 140 8.89 -4.97 4.20
N GLU A 141 9.25 -5.56 5.32
CA GLU A 141 9.90 -6.87 5.41
C GLU A 141 8.81 -7.91 5.63
N PHE A 142 8.09 -8.24 4.55
CA PHE A 142 7.02 -9.23 4.61
C PHE A 142 7.54 -10.63 4.32
N VAL A 143 7.00 -11.61 5.03
CA VAL A 143 7.22 -13.03 4.80
C VAL A 143 6.11 -13.56 3.91
N PHE A 144 6.50 -14.17 2.80
CA PHE A 144 5.58 -14.83 1.88
C PHE A 144 5.77 -16.34 1.94
N PRO A 145 4.73 -17.16 1.74
CA PRO A 145 4.88 -18.61 1.62
C PRO A 145 5.83 -18.98 0.48
N GLU A 146 6.55 -20.09 0.64
CA GLU A 146 7.44 -20.61 -0.40
C GLU A 146 6.67 -20.84 -1.71
N GLY A 147 7.22 -20.35 -2.82
CA GLY A 147 6.58 -20.44 -4.14
C GLY A 147 5.40 -19.51 -4.38
N TYR A 148 5.06 -18.63 -3.44
CA TYR A 148 3.98 -17.67 -3.65
C TYR A 148 4.29 -16.69 -4.79
N PRO A 149 3.39 -16.52 -5.78
CA PRO A 149 3.65 -15.66 -6.94
C PRO A 149 3.63 -14.18 -6.55
N GLN A 150 4.80 -13.60 -6.44
CA GLN A 150 4.97 -12.16 -6.26
C GLN A 150 5.87 -11.59 -7.36
N ARG A 151 5.70 -10.29 -7.64
CA ARG A 151 6.61 -9.53 -8.51
C ARG A 151 7.38 -8.52 -7.69
N VAL A 152 8.69 -8.53 -7.82
CA VAL A 152 9.58 -7.56 -7.17
C VAL A 152 10.13 -6.62 -8.24
N LEU A 153 9.84 -5.32 -8.12
CA LEU A 153 10.21 -4.30 -9.09
C LEU A 153 11.12 -3.25 -8.44
N ASP A 154 12.27 -2.99 -9.04
CA ASP A 154 13.15 -1.90 -8.63
C ASP A 154 12.70 -0.59 -9.27
N THR A 155 12.40 0.41 -8.46
CA THR A 155 11.79 1.67 -8.90
C THR A 155 12.81 2.78 -9.21
N CYS A 156 13.96 2.43 -9.80
CA CYS A 156 14.87 3.42 -10.37
C CYS A 156 14.38 3.86 -11.77
N GLU A 157 14.81 5.05 -12.20
CA GLU A 157 14.40 5.62 -13.50
C GLU A 157 14.80 4.73 -14.69
N SER A 158 15.97 4.07 -14.61
CA SER A 158 16.47 3.15 -15.66
C SER A 158 15.58 1.91 -15.84
N ASN A 159 14.81 1.51 -14.86
CA ASN A 159 13.97 0.32 -14.89
C ASN A 159 12.50 0.60 -15.26
N TYR A 160 12.13 1.86 -15.51
CA TYR A 160 10.73 2.24 -15.74
C TYR A 160 10.08 1.42 -16.88
N HIS A 161 10.71 1.36 -18.05
CA HIS A 161 10.17 0.61 -19.20
C HIS A 161 10.08 -0.90 -18.94
N LYS A 162 11.10 -1.48 -18.27
CA LYS A 162 11.11 -2.88 -17.88
C LYS A 162 9.95 -3.18 -16.93
N ASN A 163 9.79 -2.35 -15.90
CA ASN A 163 8.71 -2.49 -14.92
C ASN A 163 7.32 -2.44 -15.57
N ILE A 164 7.12 -1.54 -16.55
CA ILE A 164 5.86 -1.46 -17.30
C ILE A 164 5.60 -2.73 -18.11
N GLN A 165 6.61 -3.33 -18.73
CA GLN A 165 6.45 -4.59 -19.46
C GLN A 165 6.11 -5.75 -18.52
N GLU A 166 6.76 -5.84 -17.36
CA GLU A 166 6.49 -6.85 -16.35
C GLU A 166 5.06 -6.73 -15.81
N ILE A 167 4.58 -5.49 -15.57
CA ILE A 167 3.20 -5.24 -15.14
C ILE A 167 2.20 -5.67 -16.22
N LYS A 168 2.46 -5.35 -17.47
CA LYS A 168 1.61 -5.77 -18.60
C LYS A 168 1.49 -7.30 -18.67
N SER A 169 2.62 -8.01 -18.54
CA SER A 169 2.60 -9.47 -18.53
C SER A 169 1.84 -10.04 -17.33
N PHE A 170 1.98 -9.40 -16.16
CA PHE A 170 1.32 -9.82 -14.92
C PHE A 170 -0.19 -9.61 -14.98
N THR A 171 -0.66 -8.50 -15.55
CA THR A 171 -2.09 -8.19 -15.66
C THR A 171 -2.81 -8.94 -16.79
N ASN A 172 -2.08 -9.38 -17.83
CA ASN A 172 -2.65 -10.09 -18.98
C ASN A 172 -2.69 -11.61 -18.81
N ASN A 173 -1.85 -12.19 -17.94
CA ASN A 173 -1.75 -13.65 -17.74
C ASN A 173 -2.67 -14.19 -16.63
N ASN A 174 -3.53 -13.35 -16.08
CA ASN A 174 -4.53 -13.67 -15.05
C ASN A 174 -5.87 -13.01 -15.36
#